data_d3e82e977308308755a2cb3841470cb3
#
_entry.id   d3e82e977308308755a2cb3841470cb3
#
_cell.length_a   1.000
_cell.length_b   1.000
_cell.length_c   1.000
_cell.angle_alpha   90.00
_cell.angle_beta   90.00
_cell.angle_gamma   90.00
#
_symmetry.space_group_name_H-M   'P 1'
#
loop_
_entity.id
_entity.type
_entity.pdbx_description
1 polymer ?
#
loop_
_entity_poly.entity_id
_entity_poly.type
_entity_poly.pdbx_seq_one_letter_code
_entity_poly.pdbx_strand_id
1 'polypeptide(L)'
;MSEWIYGFFMAWGMFLAIPCPKKIWSESARRRMLACLPLVGLIAGGVWALCAWLGGFLPRPIGALLCAAAPWLVTGFMHLDGFMDVCDAVMSRRDMETRQRILKDSHCGAFAVICMVLLALGQWSVFLSAEGIALWPLALVPVASRACAALAVLTLRPMTTSQYSAMERGGAPVVFAALVLAAACITAALVWGSFAPVAAAAVYALAAWYGVKQLGGMSGDVSGFALTLAELGGAAALVLWR
;
A
#
# COMPACT_ATOMS: atom_id res chain seq x y z
N MET A 1 24.38 10.92 11.64
CA MET A 1 23.39 9.85 11.47
C MET A 1 23.31 9.54 9.98
N SER A 2 23.28 8.28 9.54
CA SER A 2 23.26 7.98 8.10
C SER A 2 21.93 8.47 7.48
N GLU A 3 21.95 8.89 6.22
CA GLU A 3 20.74 9.36 5.49
C GLU A 3 19.65 8.25 5.37
N TRP A 4 20.02 6.98 5.51
CA TRP A 4 19.09 5.87 5.60
C TRP A 4 18.28 5.89 6.91
N ILE A 5 18.91 6.25 8.03
CA ILE A 5 18.20 6.40 9.31
C ILE A 5 17.24 7.59 9.24
N TYR A 6 17.66 8.72 8.62
CA TYR A 6 16.76 9.83 8.34
C TYR A 6 15.57 9.37 7.46
N GLY A 7 15.87 8.67 6.36
CA GLY A 7 14.84 8.14 5.45
C GLY A 7 13.83 7.24 6.16
N PHE A 8 14.30 6.36 7.05
CA PHE A 8 13.39 5.47 7.81
C PHE A 8 12.46 6.24 8.75
N PHE A 9 12.98 7.19 9.56
CA PHE A 9 12.11 7.97 10.45
C PHE A 9 11.17 8.92 9.68
N MET A 10 11.62 9.46 8.55
CA MET A 10 10.75 10.23 7.66
C MET A 10 9.62 9.35 7.10
N ALA A 11 9.93 8.13 6.62
CA ALA A 11 8.94 7.19 6.14
C ALA A 11 7.94 6.79 7.24
N TRP A 12 8.43 6.51 8.45
CA TRP A 12 7.57 6.24 9.61
C TRP A 12 6.62 7.40 9.88
N GLY A 13 7.16 8.61 10.07
CA GLY A 13 6.36 9.79 10.42
C GLY A 13 5.36 10.20 9.35
N MET A 14 5.62 9.85 8.08
CA MET A 14 4.74 10.19 6.95
C MET A 14 3.68 9.12 6.66
N PHE A 15 4.00 7.84 6.80
CA PHE A 15 3.16 6.75 6.30
C PHE A 15 2.53 5.87 7.40
N LEU A 16 2.77 6.15 8.67
CA LEU A 16 2.11 5.49 9.79
C LEU A 16 1.40 6.49 10.69
N ALA A 17 0.23 6.11 11.17
CA ALA A 17 -0.48 6.83 12.24
C ALA A 17 0.13 6.60 13.63
N ILE A 18 1.00 5.58 13.76
CA ILE A 18 1.73 5.29 14.99
C ILE A 18 2.74 6.41 15.25
N PRO A 19 2.77 7.00 16.46
CA PRO A 19 3.67 8.09 16.77
C PRO A 19 5.14 7.75 16.44
N CYS A 20 5.77 8.60 15.63
CA CYS A 20 7.18 8.42 15.27
C CYS A 20 8.06 8.80 16.46
N PRO A 21 8.99 7.92 16.89
CA PRO A 21 9.87 8.19 18.02
C PRO A 21 10.79 9.42 17.82
N LYS A 22 11.09 9.73 16.55
CA LYS A 22 11.95 10.85 16.19
C LYS A 22 11.43 11.57 14.96
N LYS A 23 10.90 12.78 15.14
CA LYS A 23 10.45 13.65 14.05
C LYS A 23 11.66 14.30 13.39
N ILE A 24 11.96 13.92 12.16
CA ILE A 24 13.09 14.41 11.37
C ILE A 24 12.61 14.69 9.95
N TRP A 25 13.12 15.76 9.34
CA TRP A 25 12.94 16.03 7.92
C TRP A 25 14.30 16.39 7.29
N SER A 26 14.57 15.83 6.10
CA SER A 26 15.76 16.14 5.30
C SER A 26 15.42 15.96 3.80
N GLU A 27 15.57 17.01 3.03
CA GLU A 27 15.33 16.95 1.57
C GLU A 27 16.29 15.96 0.87
N SER A 28 17.56 15.88 1.31
CA SER A 28 18.53 14.94 0.74
C SER A 28 18.18 13.47 1.02
N ALA A 29 17.39 13.20 2.05
CA ALA A 29 16.96 11.85 2.42
C ALA A 29 15.61 11.42 1.79
N ARG A 30 14.92 12.27 1.03
CA ARG A 30 13.60 11.96 0.45
C ARG A 30 13.58 10.68 -0.38
N ARG A 31 14.59 10.44 -1.20
CA ARG A 31 14.69 9.21 -2.01
C ARG A 31 14.85 7.96 -1.13
N ARG A 32 15.63 8.10 -0.05
CA ARG A 32 15.83 7.01 0.92
C ARG A 32 14.58 6.79 1.79
N MET A 33 13.80 7.84 2.03
CA MET A 33 12.49 7.73 2.65
C MET A 33 11.58 6.79 1.84
N LEU A 34 11.49 6.97 0.53
CA LEU A 34 10.71 6.08 -0.33
C LEU A 34 11.28 4.65 -0.34
N ALA A 35 12.60 4.49 -0.39
CA ALA A 35 13.23 3.18 -0.31
C ALA A 35 12.98 2.47 1.03
N CYS A 36 12.77 3.21 2.12
CA CYS A 36 12.44 2.66 3.44
C CYS A 36 10.96 2.28 3.59
N LEU A 37 10.08 2.54 2.60
CA LEU A 37 8.68 2.12 2.66
C LEU A 37 8.47 0.64 3.00
N PRO A 38 9.25 -0.32 2.46
CA PRO A 38 9.08 -1.73 2.84
C PRO A 38 9.36 -1.99 4.32
N LEU A 39 10.27 -1.23 4.97
CA LEU A 39 10.55 -1.35 6.40
C LEU A 39 9.36 -0.84 7.23
N VAL A 40 8.71 0.24 6.79
CA VAL A 40 7.44 0.69 7.35
C VAL A 40 6.34 -0.35 7.10
N GLY A 41 6.40 -1.02 5.95
CA GLY A 41 5.56 -2.17 5.62
C GLY A 41 5.68 -3.32 6.62
N LEU A 42 6.87 -3.57 7.16
CA LEU A 42 7.09 -4.58 8.19
C LEU A 42 6.37 -4.23 9.51
N ILE A 43 6.36 -2.94 9.89
CA ILE A 43 5.62 -2.47 11.07
C ILE A 43 4.12 -2.61 10.83
N ALA A 44 3.62 -2.15 9.69
CA ALA A 44 2.19 -2.26 9.34
C ALA A 44 1.74 -3.72 9.25
N GLY A 45 2.57 -4.59 8.67
CA GLY A 45 2.33 -6.02 8.58
C GLY A 45 2.33 -6.73 9.94
N GLY A 46 3.24 -6.33 10.84
CA GLY A 46 3.26 -6.82 12.22
C GLY A 46 1.98 -6.45 12.98
N VAL A 47 1.49 -5.21 12.83
CA VAL A 47 0.20 -4.77 13.40
C VAL A 47 -0.94 -5.56 12.78
N TRP A 48 -0.93 -5.78 11.48
CA TRP A 48 -1.96 -6.57 10.80
C TRP A 48 -2.00 -8.02 11.29
N ALA A 49 -0.85 -8.67 11.39
CA ALA A 49 -0.73 -10.01 11.95
C ALA A 49 -1.19 -10.08 13.42
N LEU A 50 -0.86 -9.06 14.22
CA LEU A 50 -1.35 -8.96 15.60
C LEU A 50 -2.88 -8.82 15.65
N CYS A 51 -3.47 -7.98 14.80
CA CYS A 51 -4.93 -7.86 14.70
C CYS A 51 -5.58 -9.17 14.24
N ALA A 52 -4.96 -9.90 13.32
CA ALA A 52 -5.44 -11.21 12.89
C ALA A 52 -5.37 -12.25 14.01
N TRP A 53 -4.30 -12.25 14.79
CA TRP A 53 -4.16 -13.11 15.96
C TRP A 53 -5.21 -12.78 17.04
N LEU A 54 -5.37 -11.50 17.39
CA LEU A 54 -6.39 -11.04 18.36
C LEU A 54 -7.81 -11.33 17.85
N GLY A 55 -8.04 -11.15 16.55
CA GLY A 55 -9.32 -11.45 15.91
C GLY A 55 -9.76 -12.90 16.04
N GLY A 56 -8.80 -13.83 16.19
CA GLY A 56 -9.09 -15.24 16.45
C GLY A 56 -9.77 -15.53 17.80
N PHE A 57 -9.69 -14.60 18.76
CA PHE A 57 -10.36 -14.70 20.06
C PHE A 57 -11.74 -14.00 20.08
N LEU A 58 -12.12 -13.33 19.00
CA LEU A 58 -13.36 -12.57 18.90
C LEU A 58 -14.42 -13.35 18.11
N PRO A 59 -15.71 -13.00 18.25
CA PRO A 59 -16.73 -13.48 17.33
C PRO A 59 -16.33 -13.23 15.87
N ARG A 60 -16.51 -14.21 15.01
CA ARG A 60 -16.00 -14.23 13.63
C ARG A 60 -16.23 -12.93 12.83
N PRO A 61 -17.45 -12.31 12.84
CA PRO A 61 -17.66 -11.06 12.12
C PRO A 61 -16.83 -9.89 12.66
N ILE A 62 -16.61 -9.85 13.97
CA ILE A 62 -15.84 -8.78 14.64
C ILE A 62 -14.34 -8.97 14.38
N GLY A 63 -13.85 -10.22 14.48
CA GLY A 63 -12.46 -10.54 14.12
C GLY A 63 -12.14 -10.22 12.68
N ALA A 64 -13.06 -10.54 11.74
CA ALA A 64 -12.94 -10.20 10.34
C ALA A 64 -12.91 -8.67 10.09
N LEU A 65 -13.74 -7.91 10.83
CA LEU A 65 -13.73 -6.44 10.74
C LEU A 65 -12.42 -5.85 11.25
N LEU A 66 -11.89 -6.36 12.36
CA LEU A 66 -10.60 -5.95 12.90
C LEU A 66 -9.47 -6.19 11.87
N CYS A 67 -9.45 -7.38 11.26
CA CYS A 67 -8.48 -7.69 10.20
C CYS A 67 -8.63 -6.80 8.96
N ALA A 68 -9.86 -6.53 8.55
CA ALA A 68 -10.13 -5.69 7.38
C ALA A 68 -9.71 -4.22 7.61
N ALA A 69 -9.96 -3.67 8.79
CA ALA A 69 -9.65 -2.29 9.11
C ALA A 69 -8.17 -2.02 9.45
N ALA A 70 -7.45 -3.04 9.94
CA ALA A 70 -6.10 -2.88 10.47
C ALA A 70 -5.11 -2.17 9.54
N PRO A 71 -4.96 -2.51 8.24
CA PRO A 71 -4.01 -1.85 7.35
C PRO A 71 -4.37 -0.37 7.09
N TRP A 72 -5.64 -0.02 7.14
CA TRP A 72 -6.10 1.36 6.96
C TRP A 72 -5.88 2.21 8.22
N LEU A 73 -6.19 1.65 9.38
CA LEU A 73 -6.00 2.33 10.67
C LEU A 73 -4.52 2.60 10.95
N VAL A 74 -3.65 1.62 10.69
CA VAL A 74 -2.20 1.76 10.94
C VAL A 74 -1.54 2.84 10.08
N THR A 75 -2.12 3.13 8.91
CA THR A 75 -1.63 4.17 7.98
C THR A 75 -2.42 5.48 8.06
N GLY A 76 -3.37 5.59 9.00
CA GLY A 76 -4.20 6.79 9.14
C GLY A 76 -5.01 7.09 7.89
N PHE A 77 -5.46 6.05 7.18
CA PHE A 77 -6.27 6.11 5.96
C PHE A 77 -5.62 6.77 4.73
N MET A 78 -4.34 7.17 4.81
CA MET A 78 -3.67 7.90 3.72
C MET A 78 -3.72 7.19 2.37
N HIS A 79 -3.49 5.86 2.35
CA HIS A 79 -3.53 5.08 1.10
C HIS A 79 -4.96 4.88 0.62
N LEU A 80 -5.91 4.80 1.54
CA LEU A 80 -7.32 4.67 1.26
C LEU A 80 -7.89 5.95 0.65
N ASP A 81 -7.43 7.12 1.11
CA ASP A 81 -7.72 8.43 0.53
C ASP A 81 -7.31 8.45 -0.95
N GLY A 82 -6.06 8.09 -1.26
CA GLY A 82 -5.61 7.97 -2.64
C GLY A 82 -6.40 6.95 -3.47
N PHE A 83 -6.87 5.84 -2.85
CA PHE A 83 -7.78 4.90 -3.52
C PHE A 83 -9.10 5.58 -3.89
N MET A 84 -9.69 6.32 -2.99
CA MET A 84 -10.95 7.02 -3.20
C MET A 84 -10.83 8.09 -4.28
N ASP A 85 -9.77 8.88 -4.25
CA ASP A 85 -9.50 9.96 -5.22
C ASP A 85 -9.33 9.42 -6.64
N VAL A 86 -8.56 8.34 -6.79
CA VAL A 86 -8.38 7.69 -8.10
C VAL A 86 -9.69 7.08 -8.59
N CYS A 87 -10.46 6.44 -7.72
CA CYS A 87 -11.78 5.89 -8.09
C CYS A 87 -12.71 6.99 -8.59
N ASP A 88 -12.80 8.12 -7.88
CA ASP A 88 -13.67 9.23 -8.28
C ASP A 88 -13.23 9.83 -9.62
N ALA A 89 -11.93 10.09 -9.77
CA ALA A 89 -11.37 10.63 -11.00
C ALA A 89 -11.63 9.72 -12.20
N VAL A 90 -11.33 8.42 -12.07
CA VAL A 90 -11.40 7.47 -13.19
C VAL A 90 -12.84 7.10 -13.54
N MET A 91 -13.69 6.86 -12.53
CA MET A 91 -15.09 6.49 -12.74
C MET A 91 -15.95 7.63 -13.28
N SER A 92 -15.48 8.88 -13.17
CA SER A 92 -16.12 10.04 -13.81
C SER A 92 -16.20 9.92 -15.34
N ARG A 93 -15.37 9.07 -15.96
CA ARG A 93 -15.27 8.85 -17.41
C ARG A 93 -15.02 10.13 -18.22
N ARG A 94 -14.44 11.17 -17.60
CA ARG A 94 -14.09 12.42 -18.24
C ARG A 94 -12.76 12.29 -18.99
N ASP A 95 -12.38 13.34 -19.72
CA ASP A 95 -11.06 13.48 -20.31
C ASP A 95 -9.95 13.53 -19.23
N MET A 96 -8.69 13.34 -19.65
CA MET A 96 -7.56 13.23 -18.75
C MET A 96 -7.35 14.51 -17.91
N GLU A 97 -7.54 15.69 -18.47
CA GLU A 97 -7.35 16.95 -17.78
C GLU A 97 -8.40 17.11 -16.65
N THR A 98 -9.65 16.80 -16.95
CA THR A 98 -10.74 16.83 -15.98
C THR A 98 -10.50 15.79 -14.87
N ARG A 99 -10.04 14.56 -15.19
CA ARG A 99 -9.68 13.56 -14.17
C ARG A 99 -8.57 14.03 -13.26
N GLN A 100 -7.52 14.67 -13.80
CA GLN A 100 -6.44 15.23 -13.01
C GLN A 100 -6.89 16.39 -12.12
N ARG A 101 -7.92 17.14 -12.52
CA ARG A 101 -8.55 18.17 -11.70
C ARG A 101 -9.38 17.56 -10.57
N ILE A 102 -10.17 16.50 -10.86
CA ILE A 102 -10.94 15.77 -9.85
C ILE A 102 -9.98 15.17 -8.81
N LEU A 103 -8.87 14.57 -9.23
CA LEU A 103 -7.86 13.99 -8.34
C LEU A 103 -7.27 15.00 -7.33
N LYS A 104 -7.39 16.30 -7.58
CA LYS A 104 -6.90 17.37 -6.69
C LYS A 104 -8.01 18.05 -5.92
N ASP A 105 -9.26 17.68 -6.17
CA ASP A 105 -10.40 18.23 -5.47
C ASP A 105 -10.48 17.58 -4.08
N SER A 106 -10.57 18.39 -3.04
CA SER A 106 -10.73 17.90 -1.67
C SER A 106 -12.14 17.40 -1.35
N HIS A 107 -13.09 17.53 -2.29
CA HIS A 107 -14.44 17.02 -2.10
C HIS A 107 -14.54 15.54 -2.51
N CYS A 108 -15.16 14.75 -1.65
CA CYS A 108 -15.41 13.36 -1.94
C CYS A 108 -16.61 13.18 -2.87
N GLY A 109 -16.39 12.54 -4.02
CA GLY A 109 -17.45 12.24 -4.98
C GLY A 109 -18.18 10.92 -4.69
N ALA A 110 -19.31 10.73 -5.36
CA ALA A 110 -20.13 9.53 -5.17
C ALA A 110 -19.41 8.23 -5.55
N PHE A 111 -18.59 8.24 -6.59
CA PHE A 111 -17.84 7.05 -7.01
C PHE A 111 -16.78 6.63 -6.00
N ALA A 112 -16.13 7.58 -5.33
CA ALA A 112 -15.20 7.31 -4.23
C ALA A 112 -15.91 6.51 -3.12
N VAL A 113 -17.09 6.95 -2.70
CA VAL A 113 -17.89 6.28 -1.65
C VAL A 113 -18.33 4.88 -2.09
N ILE A 114 -18.84 4.73 -3.31
CA ILE A 114 -19.29 3.44 -3.84
C ILE A 114 -18.12 2.45 -3.88
N CYS A 115 -16.97 2.86 -4.44
CA CYS A 115 -15.78 2.01 -4.53
C CYS A 115 -15.24 1.65 -3.13
N MET A 116 -15.26 2.61 -2.19
CA MET A 116 -14.84 2.38 -0.80
C MET A 116 -15.74 1.34 -0.10
N VAL A 117 -17.05 1.43 -0.26
CA VAL A 117 -17.99 0.44 0.31
C VAL A 117 -17.73 -0.94 -0.26
N LEU A 118 -17.56 -1.06 -1.59
CA LEU A 118 -17.24 -2.34 -2.24
C LEU A 118 -15.90 -2.91 -1.77
N LEU A 119 -14.88 -2.07 -1.63
CA LEU A 119 -13.57 -2.45 -1.09
C LEU A 119 -13.70 -2.98 0.34
N ALA A 120 -14.41 -2.24 1.20
CA ALA A 120 -14.57 -2.60 2.61
C ALA A 120 -15.35 -3.91 2.78
N LEU A 121 -16.44 -4.08 2.05
CA LEU A 121 -17.21 -5.33 2.03
C LEU A 121 -16.39 -6.49 1.47
N GLY A 122 -15.63 -6.26 0.40
CA GLY A 122 -14.75 -7.27 -0.19
C GLY A 122 -13.67 -7.72 0.80
N GLN A 123 -12.96 -6.77 1.43
CA GLN A 123 -11.91 -7.09 2.38
C GLN A 123 -12.45 -7.76 3.64
N TRP A 124 -13.58 -7.29 4.18
CA TRP A 124 -14.26 -7.94 5.29
C TRP A 124 -14.72 -9.36 4.94
N SER A 125 -15.30 -9.57 3.75
CA SER A 125 -15.74 -10.88 3.28
C SER A 125 -14.58 -11.87 3.14
N VAL A 126 -13.40 -11.43 2.67
CA VAL A 126 -12.19 -12.25 2.61
C VAL A 126 -11.85 -12.78 4.00
N PHE A 127 -11.76 -11.91 5.00
CA PHE A 127 -11.41 -12.33 6.37
C PHE A 127 -12.55 -13.10 7.05
N LEU A 128 -13.81 -12.80 6.74
CA LEU A 128 -14.95 -13.55 7.23
C LEU A 128 -14.96 -15.00 6.71
N SER A 129 -14.46 -15.21 5.49
CA SER A 129 -14.37 -16.54 4.87
C SER A 129 -13.14 -17.33 5.31
N ALA A 130 -12.19 -16.71 6.01
CA ALA A 130 -10.96 -17.37 6.44
C ALA A 130 -11.25 -18.38 7.56
N GLU A 131 -10.83 -19.64 7.39
CA GLU A 131 -10.88 -20.67 8.45
C GLU A 131 -9.66 -20.62 9.37
N GLY A 132 -8.62 -19.88 9.00
CA GLY A 132 -7.41 -19.59 9.75
C GLY A 132 -6.55 -18.66 8.90
N ILE A 133 -5.67 -17.89 9.54
CA ILE A 133 -4.84 -16.91 8.85
C ILE A 133 -3.37 -17.20 9.18
N ALA A 134 -2.57 -17.43 8.14
CA ALA A 134 -1.13 -17.56 8.31
C ALA A 134 -0.53 -16.17 8.60
N LEU A 135 -0.14 -15.93 9.85
CA LEU A 135 0.24 -14.59 10.35
C LEU A 135 1.48 -14.01 9.65
N TRP A 136 2.52 -14.85 9.44
CA TRP A 136 3.76 -14.39 8.83
C TRP A 136 3.62 -14.03 7.35
N PRO A 137 2.99 -14.85 6.48
CA PRO A 137 2.68 -14.43 5.12
C PRO A 137 1.81 -13.18 5.07
N LEU A 138 0.81 -13.04 5.96
CA LEU A 138 0.02 -11.83 6.06
C LEU A 138 0.88 -10.60 6.38
N ALA A 139 1.81 -10.73 7.34
CA ALA A 139 2.73 -9.64 7.70
C ALA A 139 3.64 -9.21 6.54
N LEU A 140 3.95 -10.11 5.60
CA LEU A 140 4.80 -9.81 4.43
C LEU A 140 4.03 -9.15 3.28
N VAL A 141 2.69 -9.19 3.27
CA VAL A 141 1.87 -8.50 2.24
C VAL A 141 2.13 -6.98 2.23
N PRO A 142 2.08 -6.25 3.38
CA PRO A 142 2.42 -4.84 3.41
C PRO A 142 3.88 -4.52 3.08
N VAL A 143 4.80 -5.46 3.31
CA VAL A 143 6.21 -5.30 2.89
C VAL A 143 6.29 -5.29 1.36
N ALA A 144 5.65 -6.27 0.71
CA ALA A 144 5.66 -6.39 -0.75
C ALA A 144 4.94 -5.21 -1.42
N SER A 145 3.75 -4.83 -0.95
CA SER A 145 2.99 -3.71 -1.52
C SER A 145 3.76 -2.38 -1.43
N ARG A 146 4.43 -2.11 -0.31
CA ARG A 146 5.24 -0.90 -0.13
C ARG A 146 6.57 -0.93 -0.86
N ALA A 147 7.16 -2.11 -1.04
CA ALA A 147 8.32 -2.27 -1.92
C ALA A 147 7.94 -1.94 -3.38
N CYS A 148 6.80 -2.43 -3.85
CA CYS A 148 6.26 -2.06 -5.17
C CYS A 148 5.96 -0.56 -5.27
N ALA A 149 5.41 0.07 -4.20
CA ALA A 149 5.16 1.51 -4.15
C ALA A 149 6.47 2.31 -4.28
N ALA A 150 7.50 1.92 -3.55
CA ALA A 150 8.83 2.52 -3.67
C ALA A 150 9.39 2.40 -5.09
N LEU A 151 9.34 1.18 -5.66
CA LEU A 151 9.80 0.93 -7.03
C LEU A 151 9.02 1.78 -8.04
N ALA A 152 7.70 1.80 -7.97
CA ALA A 152 6.87 2.53 -8.91
C ALA A 152 7.14 4.04 -8.88
N VAL A 153 7.20 4.65 -7.69
CA VAL A 153 7.47 6.09 -7.55
C VAL A 153 8.90 6.44 -7.98
N LEU A 154 9.88 5.55 -7.72
CA LEU A 154 11.29 5.79 -8.07
C LEU A 154 11.63 5.47 -9.54
N THR A 155 10.77 4.78 -10.29
CA THR A 155 11.08 4.34 -11.67
C THR A 155 10.09 4.83 -12.72
N LEU A 156 8.78 4.89 -12.42
CA LEU A 156 7.76 5.27 -13.38
C LEU A 156 7.76 6.79 -13.63
N ARG A 157 7.27 7.19 -14.81
CA ARG A 157 7.11 8.60 -15.16
C ARG A 157 6.11 9.25 -14.19
N PRO A 158 6.49 10.31 -13.44
CA PRO A 158 5.56 11.01 -12.57
C PRO A 158 4.56 11.83 -13.36
N MET A 159 3.40 12.08 -12.78
CA MET A 159 2.53 13.17 -13.22
C MET A 159 3.27 14.51 -13.07
N THR A 160 3.07 15.43 -13.98
CA THR A 160 3.69 16.77 -13.94
C THR A 160 3.35 17.54 -12.67
N THR A 161 2.18 17.26 -12.11
CA THR A 161 1.65 17.88 -10.89
C THR A 161 2.01 17.13 -9.61
N SER A 162 2.72 16.00 -9.72
CA SER A 162 3.12 15.19 -8.57
C SER A 162 4.28 15.84 -7.80
N GLN A 163 4.24 15.73 -6.46
CA GLN A 163 5.35 16.11 -5.59
C GLN A 163 6.66 15.35 -5.87
N TYR A 164 6.60 14.28 -6.65
CA TYR A 164 7.75 13.47 -7.05
C TYR A 164 8.32 13.85 -8.43
N SER A 165 7.76 14.88 -9.11
CA SER A 165 8.13 15.27 -10.48
C SER A 165 9.61 15.64 -10.64
N ALA A 166 10.20 16.30 -9.63
CA ALA A 166 11.61 16.75 -9.62
C ALA A 166 12.59 15.71 -9.02
N MET A 167 12.11 14.53 -8.61
CA MET A 167 12.94 13.54 -7.96
C MET A 167 13.78 12.75 -8.97
N GLU A 168 15.09 12.62 -8.71
CA GLU A 168 15.97 11.72 -9.48
C GLU A 168 15.52 10.27 -9.38
N ARG A 169 15.69 9.51 -10.44
CA ARG A 169 15.26 8.11 -10.56
C ARG A 169 16.43 7.15 -10.53
N GLY A 170 16.14 5.89 -10.19
CA GLY A 170 17.14 4.82 -10.19
C GLY A 170 18.07 4.83 -8.99
N GLY A 171 19.18 4.09 -9.10
CA GLY A 171 20.24 4.02 -8.10
C GLY A 171 19.95 3.10 -6.91
N ALA A 172 20.76 3.22 -5.86
CA ALA A 172 20.71 2.37 -4.67
C ALA A 172 19.32 2.25 -4.00
N PRO A 173 18.46 3.30 -3.93
CA PRO A 173 17.11 3.18 -3.40
C PRO A 173 16.24 2.17 -4.13
N VAL A 174 16.33 2.09 -5.46
CA VAL A 174 15.57 1.13 -6.29
C VAL A 174 16.08 -0.29 -6.04
N VAL A 175 17.40 -0.47 -6.02
CA VAL A 175 18.01 -1.79 -5.75
C VAL A 175 17.58 -2.30 -4.37
N PHE A 176 17.63 -1.46 -3.35
CA PHE A 176 17.21 -1.83 -2.00
C PHE A 176 15.73 -2.26 -1.96
N ALA A 177 14.82 -1.48 -2.54
CA ALA A 177 13.39 -1.83 -2.59
C ALA A 177 13.15 -3.15 -3.34
N ALA A 178 13.86 -3.38 -4.46
CA ALA A 178 13.77 -4.62 -5.24
C ALA A 178 14.27 -5.84 -4.45
N LEU A 179 15.38 -5.70 -3.73
CA LEU A 179 15.91 -6.78 -2.89
C LEU A 179 14.96 -7.13 -1.73
N VAL A 180 14.35 -6.12 -1.09
CA VAL A 180 13.37 -6.37 -0.02
C VAL A 180 12.10 -7.04 -0.56
N LEU A 181 11.62 -6.62 -1.74
CA LEU A 181 10.49 -7.28 -2.42
C LEU A 181 10.81 -8.75 -2.71
N ALA A 182 11.96 -9.02 -3.32
CA ALA A 182 12.39 -10.38 -3.62
C ALA A 182 12.51 -11.22 -2.34
N ALA A 183 13.13 -10.69 -1.29
CA ALA A 183 13.26 -11.36 -0.01
C ALA A 183 11.90 -11.70 0.61
N ALA A 184 10.93 -10.77 0.60
CA ALA A 184 9.58 -11.00 1.13
C ALA A 184 8.86 -12.12 0.35
N CYS A 185 8.90 -12.07 -0.98
CA CYS A 185 8.27 -13.09 -1.84
C CYS A 185 8.92 -14.47 -1.70
N ILE A 186 10.25 -14.53 -1.75
CA ILE A 186 11.01 -15.79 -1.63
C ILE A 186 10.81 -16.41 -0.24
N THR A 187 10.92 -15.62 0.81
CA THR A 187 10.73 -16.10 2.17
C THR A 187 9.32 -16.65 2.38
N ALA A 188 8.28 -15.93 1.93
CA ALA A 188 6.90 -16.42 2.03
C ALA A 188 6.70 -17.73 1.29
N ALA A 189 7.24 -17.86 0.07
CA ALA A 189 7.10 -19.05 -0.76
C ALA A 189 7.88 -20.25 -0.18
N LEU A 190 9.14 -20.05 0.20
CA LEU A 190 10.01 -21.18 0.62
C LEU A 190 9.75 -21.62 2.06
N VAL A 191 9.42 -20.69 2.99
CA VAL A 191 9.25 -21.01 4.41
C VAL A 191 7.82 -21.42 4.74
N TRP A 192 6.82 -20.80 4.09
CA TRP A 192 5.40 -21.02 4.41
C TRP A 192 4.56 -21.50 3.23
N GLY A 193 5.16 -21.75 2.06
CA GLY A 193 4.42 -22.17 0.86
C GLY A 193 3.39 -21.13 0.36
N SER A 194 3.54 -19.87 0.76
CA SER A 194 2.53 -18.83 0.50
C SER A 194 2.96 -17.89 -0.62
N PHE A 195 2.07 -17.67 -1.58
CA PHE A 195 2.24 -16.72 -2.68
C PHE A 195 1.56 -15.36 -2.42
N ALA A 196 1.05 -15.10 -1.20
CA ALA A 196 0.34 -13.86 -0.88
C ALA A 196 1.14 -12.58 -1.18
N PRO A 197 2.45 -12.44 -0.84
CA PRO A 197 3.23 -11.27 -1.23
C PRO A 197 3.44 -11.15 -2.75
N VAL A 198 3.52 -12.28 -3.46
CA VAL A 198 3.62 -12.30 -4.93
C VAL A 198 2.32 -11.80 -5.56
N ALA A 199 1.17 -12.27 -5.06
CA ALA A 199 -0.14 -11.80 -5.49
C ALA A 199 -0.31 -10.31 -5.22
N ALA A 200 0.11 -9.82 -4.05
CA ALA A 200 0.09 -8.40 -3.73
C ALA A 200 0.95 -7.60 -4.73
N ALA A 201 2.16 -8.06 -5.06
CA ALA A 201 3.03 -7.42 -6.04
C ALA A 201 2.41 -7.40 -7.45
N ALA A 202 1.80 -8.49 -7.88
CA ALA A 202 1.12 -8.58 -9.17
C ALA A 202 -0.09 -7.63 -9.25
N VAL A 203 -0.93 -7.60 -8.22
CA VAL A 203 -2.08 -6.69 -8.14
C VAL A 203 -1.61 -5.24 -8.10
N TYR A 204 -0.55 -4.93 -7.33
CA TYR A 204 0.05 -3.60 -7.33
C TYR A 204 0.46 -3.17 -8.74
N ALA A 205 1.21 -4.02 -9.45
CA ALA A 205 1.70 -3.71 -10.79
C ALA A 205 0.55 -3.44 -11.78
N LEU A 206 -0.50 -4.25 -11.76
CA LEU A 206 -1.68 -4.08 -12.60
C LEU A 206 -2.45 -2.79 -12.27
N ALA A 207 -2.67 -2.53 -10.98
CA ALA A 207 -3.38 -1.34 -10.51
C ALA A 207 -2.59 -0.05 -10.81
N ALA A 208 -1.28 -0.06 -10.57
CA ALA A 208 -0.40 1.07 -10.89
C ALA A 208 -0.34 1.33 -12.40
N TRP A 209 -0.20 0.30 -13.22
CA TRP A 209 -0.27 0.43 -14.67
C TRP A 209 -1.60 1.04 -15.11
N TYR A 210 -2.71 0.56 -14.57
CA TYR A 210 -4.04 1.11 -14.87
C TYR A 210 -4.14 2.59 -14.46
N GLY A 211 -3.78 2.93 -13.22
CA GLY A 211 -3.82 4.29 -12.71
C GLY A 211 -2.95 5.26 -13.52
N VAL A 212 -1.72 4.87 -13.83
CA VAL A 212 -0.79 5.64 -14.67
C VAL A 212 -1.37 5.88 -16.06
N LYS A 213 -1.98 4.86 -16.68
CA LYS A 213 -2.63 4.98 -17.98
C LYS A 213 -3.83 5.93 -17.96
N GLN A 214 -4.64 5.90 -16.90
CA GLN A 214 -5.86 6.71 -16.79
C GLN A 214 -5.59 8.17 -16.39
N LEU A 215 -4.47 8.44 -15.70
CA LEU A 215 -4.15 9.74 -15.11
C LEU A 215 -2.88 10.40 -15.69
N GLY A 216 -2.19 9.73 -16.61
CA GLY A 216 -1.06 10.30 -17.34
C GLY A 216 0.28 10.26 -16.61
N GLY A 217 0.39 9.58 -15.45
CA GLY A 217 1.64 9.44 -14.72
C GLY A 217 1.45 8.92 -13.30
N MET A 218 2.57 8.70 -12.62
CA MET A 218 2.62 8.23 -11.23
C MET A 218 2.45 9.38 -10.25
N SER A 219 1.59 9.21 -9.24
CA SER A 219 1.39 10.14 -8.12
C SER A 219 1.31 9.39 -6.80
N GLY A 220 1.22 10.11 -5.67
CA GLY A 220 0.94 9.53 -4.37
C GLY A 220 -0.39 8.78 -4.36
N ASP A 221 -1.42 9.37 -4.96
CA ASP A 221 -2.78 8.83 -5.01
C ASP A 221 -2.85 7.56 -5.84
N VAL A 222 -2.19 7.54 -7.03
CA VAL A 222 -2.04 6.33 -7.86
C VAL A 222 -1.31 5.23 -7.08
N SER A 223 -0.27 5.60 -6.30
CA SER A 223 0.43 4.64 -5.45
C SER A 223 -0.45 4.12 -4.32
N GLY A 224 -1.22 4.99 -3.65
CA GLY A 224 -2.17 4.63 -2.61
C GLY A 224 -3.28 3.71 -3.13
N PHE A 225 -3.84 4.04 -4.30
CA PHE A 225 -4.80 3.19 -5.01
C PHE A 225 -4.25 1.78 -5.26
N ALA A 226 -3.06 1.70 -5.85
CA ALA A 226 -2.45 0.42 -6.18
C ALA A 226 -2.08 -0.38 -4.91
N LEU A 227 -1.59 0.30 -3.86
CA LEU A 227 -1.23 -0.31 -2.59
C LEU A 227 -2.45 -0.90 -1.88
N THR A 228 -3.56 -0.16 -1.83
CA THR A 228 -4.81 -0.61 -1.21
C THR A 228 -5.36 -1.86 -1.89
N LEU A 229 -5.37 -1.90 -3.22
CA LEU A 229 -5.77 -3.08 -3.97
C LEU A 229 -4.79 -4.25 -3.81
N ALA A 230 -3.49 -3.97 -3.74
CA ALA A 230 -2.46 -4.98 -3.53
C ALA A 230 -2.62 -5.68 -2.16
N GLU A 231 -2.93 -4.94 -1.11
CA GLU A 231 -3.18 -5.52 0.21
C GLU A 231 -4.43 -6.40 0.22
N LEU A 232 -5.52 -5.98 -0.42
CA LEU A 232 -6.70 -6.83 -0.62
C LEU A 232 -6.35 -8.09 -1.43
N GLY A 233 -5.61 -7.94 -2.55
CA GLY A 233 -5.22 -9.07 -3.40
C GLY A 233 -4.32 -10.08 -2.69
N GLY A 234 -3.36 -9.60 -1.90
CA GLY A 234 -2.51 -10.45 -1.08
C GLY A 234 -3.27 -11.19 0.02
N ALA A 235 -4.18 -10.50 0.72
CA ALA A 235 -5.05 -11.11 1.72
C ALA A 235 -5.99 -12.15 1.10
N ALA A 236 -6.59 -11.84 -0.05
CA ALA A 236 -7.44 -12.77 -0.78
C ALA A 236 -6.68 -14.03 -1.22
N ALA A 237 -5.46 -13.87 -1.76
CA ALA A 237 -4.62 -15.01 -2.13
C ALA A 237 -4.27 -15.88 -0.92
N LEU A 238 -4.00 -15.27 0.24
CA LEU A 238 -3.71 -15.99 1.47
C LEU A 238 -4.88 -16.83 1.97
N VAL A 239 -6.10 -16.32 1.82
CA VAL A 239 -7.33 -16.98 2.33
C VAL A 239 -7.87 -18.01 1.34
N LEU A 240 -7.82 -17.70 0.04
CA LEU A 240 -8.45 -18.52 -1.01
C LEU A 240 -7.52 -19.59 -1.58
N TRP A 241 -6.20 -19.42 -1.45
CA TRP A 241 -5.21 -20.36 -1.96
C TRP A 241 -4.51 -21.07 -0.81
N ARG A 242 -5.06 -22.19 -0.42
CA ARG A 242 -4.52 -23.12 0.59
C ARG A 242 -4.00 -24.38 -0.07
#